data_bbe4fa06ac506776e29350940ef08140
#
_entry.id   bbe4fa06ac506776e29350940ef08140
#
_cell.length_a   1.000
_cell.length_b   1.000
_cell.length_c   1.000
_cell.angle_alpha   90.00
_cell.angle_beta   90.00
_cell.angle_gamma   90.00
#
_symmetry.space_group_name_H-M   'P 1'
#
loop_
_entity.id
_entity.type
_entity.pdbx_description
1 polymer ?
#
loop_
_entity_poly.entity_id
_entity_poly.type
_entity_poly.pdbx_seq_one_letter_code
_entity_poly.pdbx_strand_id
1 'polypeptide(L)'
;NTFKECYAQIMSDFDEALKYLPEQYTDVNEDQVPAKYAQKGATNAEYNRAFGINHRGKIDGRIISAFKAQLAILAASPAYASAGVASYEDAAKYAANCLSEFGGLDAVDPDGWKWFCNKSLIDGLGATSENPKEIIWRGNVEESNSLETDCYPPSLYGSGKINPTQNLVDAFPMANGYPITDANAEYDAKNPYQNRDPRLAAYILVNGDKIGATDGVVNSAADSKTLDGLNKENGKSTKTGYYLRKLLRPDVNLNPSSTTKQKHLPARIRTTEILLDYAEAANEAQGPKANVGGANYSAYDVIKAIRKRAGLGESGEDPYLEECA
;
A
#
# COMPACT_ATOMS: atom_id res chain seq x y z
N ASN A 1 10.39 5.69 -30.27
CA ASN A 1 10.95 6.39 -29.12
C ASN A 1 11.74 5.39 -28.27
N THR A 2 12.91 5.76 -27.84
CA THR A 2 13.74 5.00 -26.89
C THR A 2 13.24 5.20 -25.47
N PHE A 3 13.61 4.30 -24.54
CA PHE A 3 13.32 4.49 -23.12
C PHE A 3 13.87 5.84 -22.62
N LYS A 4 15.08 6.22 -23.05
CA LYS A 4 15.72 7.49 -22.71
C LYS A 4 14.87 8.71 -23.13
N GLU A 5 14.34 8.71 -24.33
CA GLU A 5 13.48 9.80 -24.82
C GLU A 5 12.16 9.86 -24.04
N CYS A 6 11.55 8.69 -23.75
CA CYS A 6 10.33 8.63 -22.98
C CYS A 6 10.55 9.14 -21.53
N TYR A 7 11.62 8.69 -20.88
CA TYR A 7 11.99 9.13 -19.53
C TYR A 7 12.16 10.65 -19.49
N ALA A 8 12.97 11.21 -20.40
CA ALA A 8 13.22 12.65 -20.45
C ALA A 8 11.92 13.44 -20.67
N GLN A 9 11.04 12.97 -21.56
CA GLN A 9 9.77 13.63 -21.82
C GLN A 9 8.86 13.59 -20.60
N ILE A 10 8.70 12.44 -19.95
CA ILE A 10 7.84 12.31 -18.75
C ILE A 10 8.34 13.21 -17.61
N MET A 11 9.66 13.22 -17.36
CA MET A 11 10.23 14.09 -16.33
C MET A 11 10.01 15.58 -16.65
N SER A 12 10.18 15.96 -17.92
CA SER A 12 9.90 17.32 -18.38
C SER A 12 8.42 17.71 -18.21
N ASP A 13 7.50 16.80 -18.54
CA ASP A 13 6.06 17.01 -18.37
C ASP A 13 5.68 17.17 -16.89
N PHE A 14 6.30 16.39 -15.99
CA PHE A 14 6.15 16.56 -14.55
C PHE A 14 6.66 17.91 -14.06
N ASP A 15 7.85 18.35 -14.51
CA ASP A 15 8.41 19.65 -14.16
C ASP A 15 7.54 20.80 -14.65
N GLU A 16 6.98 20.68 -15.84
CA GLU A 16 6.06 21.67 -16.38
C GLU A 16 4.75 21.73 -15.59
N ALA A 17 4.18 20.56 -15.25
CA ALA A 17 2.95 20.48 -14.48
C ALA A 17 3.09 21.11 -13.08
N LEU A 18 4.22 20.93 -12.40
CA LEU A 18 4.50 21.52 -11.08
C LEU A 18 4.46 23.06 -11.07
N LYS A 19 4.63 23.71 -12.20
CA LYS A 19 4.51 25.19 -12.28
C LYS A 19 3.06 25.66 -12.09
N TYR A 20 2.08 24.84 -12.42
CA TYR A 20 0.66 25.18 -12.46
C TYR A 20 -0.16 24.52 -11.35
N LEU A 21 0.20 23.32 -10.94
CA LEU A 21 -0.52 22.60 -9.90
C LEU A 21 -0.23 23.15 -8.50
N PRO A 22 -1.19 23.05 -7.56
CA PRO A 22 -0.90 23.29 -6.16
C PRO A 22 -0.09 22.12 -5.60
N GLU A 23 0.63 22.35 -4.51
CA GLU A 23 1.28 21.27 -3.76
C GLU A 23 0.23 20.25 -3.27
N GLN A 24 -0.88 20.77 -2.73
CA GLN A 24 -2.05 20.02 -2.29
C GLN A 24 -3.31 20.85 -2.52
N TYR A 25 -4.41 20.21 -2.91
CA TYR A 25 -5.72 20.85 -2.95
C TYR A 25 -6.26 21.07 -1.54
N THR A 26 -6.24 22.32 -1.07
CA THR A 26 -6.73 22.73 0.25
C THR A 26 -7.27 24.14 0.20
N ASP A 27 -8.27 24.44 1.03
CA ASP A 27 -8.75 25.80 1.17
C ASP A 27 -7.73 26.61 1.99
N VAL A 28 -7.52 27.85 1.57
CA VAL A 28 -6.60 28.80 2.20
C VAL A 28 -7.34 30.07 2.62
N ASN A 29 -6.82 30.77 3.62
CA ASN A 29 -7.23 32.10 3.97
C ASN A 29 -6.57 33.15 3.06
N GLU A 30 -6.98 34.43 3.16
CA GLU A 30 -6.49 35.50 2.29
C GLU A 30 -4.96 35.69 2.37
N ASP A 31 -4.40 35.60 3.56
CA ASP A 31 -2.96 35.72 3.84
C ASP A 31 -2.14 34.50 3.38
N GLN A 32 -2.79 33.41 3.05
CA GLN A 32 -2.18 32.15 2.60
C GLN A 32 -2.26 31.95 1.08
N VAL A 33 -2.91 32.87 0.34
CA VAL A 33 -2.95 32.81 -1.12
C VAL A 33 -1.52 32.88 -1.65
N PRO A 34 -1.04 31.89 -2.45
CA PRO A 34 0.33 31.91 -2.95
C PRO A 34 0.67 33.19 -3.70
N ALA A 35 1.87 33.73 -3.43
CA ALA A 35 2.30 35.06 -3.91
C ALA A 35 2.14 35.23 -5.44
N LYS A 36 2.35 34.18 -6.23
CA LYS A 36 2.17 34.21 -7.70
C LYS A 36 0.73 34.53 -8.14
N TYR A 37 -0.27 34.29 -7.28
CA TYR A 37 -1.69 34.60 -7.53
C TYR A 37 -2.10 35.89 -6.83
N ALA A 38 -1.69 36.08 -5.56
CA ALA A 38 -1.97 37.30 -4.79
C ALA A 38 -1.45 38.57 -5.52
N GLN A 39 -0.25 38.52 -6.11
CA GLN A 39 0.31 39.61 -6.92
C GLN A 39 -0.51 39.97 -8.18
N LYS A 40 -1.37 39.04 -8.62
CA LYS A 40 -2.32 39.25 -9.73
C LYS A 40 -3.70 39.67 -9.23
N GLY A 41 -3.86 39.91 -7.92
CA GLY A 41 -5.11 40.34 -7.31
C GLY A 41 -6.11 39.20 -7.02
N ALA A 42 -5.66 37.94 -7.05
CA ALA A 42 -6.56 36.83 -6.73
C ALA A 42 -6.90 36.80 -5.23
N THR A 43 -8.18 36.72 -4.92
CA THR A 43 -8.70 36.53 -3.57
C THR A 43 -8.62 35.07 -3.16
N ASN A 44 -8.74 34.77 -1.85
CA ASN A 44 -8.84 33.39 -1.36
C ASN A 44 -10.03 32.64 -1.96
N ALA A 45 -11.17 33.32 -2.16
CA ALA A 45 -12.36 32.69 -2.75
C ALA A 45 -12.10 32.23 -4.21
N GLU A 46 -11.39 33.05 -4.99
CA GLU A 46 -11.00 32.69 -6.37
C GLU A 46 -9.96 31.57 -6.38
N TYR A 47 -8.97 31.63 -5.48
CA TYR A 47 -7.97 30.58 -5.32
C TYR A 47 -8.63 29.24 -4.92
N ASN A 48 -9.46 29.23 -3.87
CA ASN A 48 -10.12 28.03 -3.38
C ASN A 48 -11.10 27.42 -4.40
N ARG A 49 -11.72 28.25 -5.25
CA ARG A 49 -12.53 27.76 -6.35
C ARG A 49 -11.72 26.96 -7.38
N ALA A 50 -10.44 27.29 -7.59
CA ALA A 50 -9.55 26.61 -8.53
C ALA A 50 -8.73 25.48 -7.89
N PHE A 51 -8.29 25.67 -6.65
CA PHE A 51 -7.31 24.83 -5.97
C PHE A 51 -7.73 24.37 -4.56
N GLY A 52 -8.98 24.58 -4.19
CA GLY A 52 -9.51 24.23 -2.86
C GLY A 52 -9.89 22.73 -2.73
N ILE A 53 -10.43 22.42 -1.56
CA ILE A 53 -10.77 21.03 -1.13
C ILE A 53 -11.72 20.29 -2.07
N ASN A 54 -12.53 20.99 -2.85
CA ASN A 54 -13.44 20.38 -3.83
C ASN A 54 -12.68 19.68 -4.99
N HIS A 55 -11.39 19.89 -5.11
CA HIS A 55 -10.53 19.27 -6.13
C HIS A 55 -9.64 18.16 -5.58
N ARG A 56 -9.77 17.81 -4.29
CA ARG A 56 -9.05 16.65 -3.70
C ARG A 56 -9.30 15.39 -4.51
N GLY A 57 -8.27 14.55 -4.63
CA GLY A 57 -8.28 13.35 -5.47
C GLY A 57 -7.83 13.59 -6.92
N LYS A 58 -7.76 14.85 -7.40
CA LYS A 58 -7.03 15.18 -8.62
C LYS A 58 -5.53 15.13 -8.39
N ILE A 59 -4.77 15.03 -9.48
CA ILE A 59 -3.31 15.05 -9.42
C ILE A 59 -2.84 16.42 -8.92
N ASP A 60 -1.99 16.41 -7.89
CA ASP A 60 -1.35 17.57 -7.29
C ASP A 60 0.19 17.40 -7.25
N GLY A 61 0.91 18.35 -6.68
CA GLY A 61 2.36 18.34 -6.64
C GLY A 61 2.94 17.13 -5.90
N ARG A 62 2.29 16.69 -4.80
CA ARG A 62 2.75 15.53 -4.01
C ARG A 62 2.58 14.22 -4.78
N ILE A 63 1.51 14.08 -5.53
CA ILE A 63 1.29 12.92 -6.41
C ILE A 63 2.36 12.89 -7.52
N ILE A 64 2.70 14.05 -8.11
CA ILE A 64 3.78 14.13 -9.09
C ILE A 64 5.13 13.77 -8.47
N SER A 65 5.41 14.23 -7.25
CA SER A 65 6.62 13.88 -6.51
C SER A 65 6.76 12.36 -6.34
N ALA A 66 5.65 11.68 -5.99
CA ALA A 66 5.61 10.23 -5.91
C ALA A 66 5.84 9.54 -7.28
N PHE A 67 5.22 10.02 -8.35
CA PHE A 67 5.46 9.48 -9.70
C PHE A 67 6.90 9.65 -10.16
N LYS A 68 7.58 10.75 -9.81
CA LYS A 68 9.01 10.92 -10.09
C LYS A 68 9.85 9.87 -9.39
N ALA A 69 9.54 9.57 -8.11
CA ALA A 69 10.23 8.53 -7.36
C ALA A 69 10.04 7.14 -8.02
N GLN A 70 8.80 6.75 -8.34
CA GLN A 70 8.48 5.49 -9.01
C GLN A 70 9.14 5.38 -10.38
N LEU A 71 9.16 6.46 -11.17
CA LEU A 71 9.82 6.45 -12.48
C LEU A 71 11.34 6.35 -12.36
N ALA A 72 11.94 6.98 -11.35
CA ALA A 72 13.39 6.95 -11.15
C ALA A 72 13.87 5.56 -10.70
N ILE A 73 13.15 4.89 -9.76
CA ILE A 73 13.52 3.52 -9.34
C ILE A 73 13.32 2.53 -10.50
N LEU A 74 12.27 2.67 -11.29
CA LEU A 74 12.09 1.86 -12.50
C LEU A 74 13.26 2.05 -13.47
N ALA A 75 13.69 3.29 -13.69
CA ALA A 75 14.77 3.60 -14.62
C ALA A 75 16.16 3.14 -14.13
N ALA A 76 16.38 3.10 -12.80
CA ALA A 76 17.58 2.57 -12.19
C ALA A 76 17.63 1.04 -12.16
N SER A 77 16.47 0.37 -12.29
CA SER A 77 16.36 -1.09 -12.21
C SER A 77 17.20 -1.79 -13.30
N PRO A 78 17.64 -3.05 -13.07
CA PRO A 78 18.46 -3.80 -14.05
C PRO A 78 17.86 -3.89 -15.45
N ALA A 79 16.53 -3.86 -15.56
CA ALA A 79 15.82 -3.91 -16.84
C ALA A 79 16.08 -2.66 -17.72
N TYR A 80 16.33 -1.50 -17.12
CA TYR A 80 16.45 -0.21 -17.82
C TYR A 80 17.75 0.54 -17.53
N ALA A 81 18.60 0.06 -16.64
CA ALA A 81 19.85 0.71 -16.24
C ALA A 81 20.79 0.99 -17.44
N SER A 82 20.73 0.15 -18.50
CA SER A 82 21.52 0.34 -19.71
C SER A 82 21.18 1.63 -20.47
N ALA A 83 20.02 2.25 -20.21
CA ALA A 83 19.67 3.54 -20.80
C ALA A 83 20.42 4.73 -20.17
N GLY A 84 21.01 4.55 -18.97
CA GLY A 84 21.85 5.54 -18.29
C GLY A 84 21.12 6.86 -17.98
N VAL A 85 19.83 6.78 -17.59
CA VAL A 85 18.99 7.98 -17.39
C VAL A 85 18.73 8.29 -15.92
N ALA A 86 18.87 7.31 -15.03
CA ALA A 86 18.84 7.48 -13.58
C ALA A 86 19.72 6.41 -12.91
N SER A 87 20.34 6.80 -11.81
CA SER A 87 21.05 5.90 -10.89
C SER A 87 20.15 5.55 -9.69
N TYR A 88 20.55 4.56 -8.89
CA TYR A 88 19.89 4.28 -7.61
C TYR A 88 20.02 5.46 -6.63
N GLU A 89 21.10 6.22 -6.69
CA GLU A 89 21.25 7.44 -5.88
C GLU A 89 20.23 8.52 -6.30
N ASP A 90 19.98 8.70 -7.61
CA ASP A 90 18.92 9.59 -8.10
C ASP A 90 17.55 9.11 -7.65
N ALA A 91 17.27 7.81 -7.72
CA ALA A 91 16.01 7.23 -7.28
C ALA A 91 15.80 7.44 -5.76
N ALA A 92 16.83 7.19 -4.94
CA ALA A 92 16.78 7.46 -3.50
C ALA A 92 16.51 8.92 -3.20
N LYS A 93 17.12 9.85 -3.97
CA LYS A 93 16.89 11.30 -3.82
C LYS A 93 15.45 11.70 -4.17
N TYR A 94 14.88 11.20 -5.25
CA TYR A 94 13.48 11.48 -5.58
C TYR A 94 12.52 10.93 -4.53
N ALA A 95 12.75 9.71 -4.04
CA ALA A 95 11.95 9.10 -2.98
C ALA A 95 12.08 9.87 -1.67
N ALA A 96 13.30 10.24 -1.24
CA ALA A 96 13.53 11.05 -0.05
C ALA A 96 12.84 12.41 -0.12
N ASN A 97 12.91 13.09 -1.27
CA ASN A 97 12.23 14.37 -1.49
C ASN A 97 10.71 14.22 -1.36
N CYS A 98 10.11 13.20 -1.98
CA CYS A 98 8.69 12.91 -1.82
C CYS A 98 8.33 12.65 -0.36
N LEU A 99 9.08 11.79 0.32
CA LEU A 99 8.83 11.41 1.71
C LEU A 99 8.97 12.58 2.68
N SER A 100 9.84 13.55 2.39
CA SER A 100 10.01 14.74 3.24
C SER A 100 8.72 15.56 3.37
N GLU A 101 7.87 15.56 2.34
CA GLU A 101 6.55 16.21 2.33
C GLU A 101 5.55 15.52 3.27
N PHE A 102 5.84 14.28 3.71
CA PHE A 102 5.00 13.47 4.60
C PHE A 102 5.66 13.19 5.97
N GLY A 103 6.81 13.82 6.25
CA GLY A 103 7.54 13.64 7.52
C GLY A 103 8.51 12.44 7.53
N GLY A 104 8.90 11.90 6.37
CA GLY A 104 9.88 10.81 6.29
C GLY A 104 9.39 9.53 6.97
N LEU A 105 10.17 8.98 7.91
CA LEU A 105 9.77 7.77 8.67
C LEU A 105 8.54 8.00 9.56
N ASP A 106 8.26 9.23 9.99
CA ASP A 106 7.06 9.55 10.77
C ASP A 106 5.78 9.37 9.96
N ALA A 107 5.87 9.23 8.63
CA ALA A 107 4.75 8.86 7.77
C ALA A 107 4.23 7.43 8.01
N VAL A 108 5.02 6.56 8.62
CA VAL A 108 4.59 5.19 8.96
C VAL A 108 3.44 5.24 9.98
N ASP A 109 2.28 4.77 9.58
CA ASP A 109 1.09 4.69 10.43
C ASP A 109 1.02 3.31 11.08
N PRO A 110 0.82 3.21 12.41
CA PRO A 110 0.68 1.92 13.10
C PRO A 110 -0.39 1.00 12.50
N ASP A 111 -1.49 1.55 11.99
CA ASP A 111 -2.57 0.81 11.34
C ASP A 111 -2.48 0.81 9.81
N GLY A 112 -1.45 1.42 9.23
CA GLY A 112 -1.29 1.57 7.79
C GLY A 112 -1.24 0.26 7.01
N TRP A 113 -0.92 -0.87 7.63
CA TRP A 113 -0.96 -2.19 7.00
C TRP A 113 -2.36 -2.80 6.92
N LYS A 114 -3.35 -2.24 7.67
CA LYS A 114 -4.78 -2.63 7.72
C LYS A 114 -5.71 -1.53 7.20
N TRP A 115 -5.22 -0.54 6.51
CA TRP A 115 -5.98 0.63 6.07
C TRP A 115 -7.29 0.29 5.35
N PHE A 116 -7.33 -0.81 4.59
CA PHE A 116 -8.47 -1.23 3.77
C PHE A 116 -9.66 -1.79 4.56
N CYS A 117 -9.45 -2.19 5.82
CA CYS A 117 -10.49 -2.74 6.69
C CYS A 117 -10.70 -1.91 7.98
N ASN A 118 -10.05 -0.76 8.10
CA ASN A 118 -10.27 0.16 9.22
C ASN A 118 -11.62 0.89 9.03
N LYS A 119 -12.67 0.30 9.61
CA LYS A 119 -14.05 0.78 9.46
C LYS A 119 -14.22 2.23 9.88
N SER A 120 -13.72 2.60 11.07
CA SER A 120 -13.90 3.95 11.61
C SER A 120 -13.23 5.01 10.73
N LEU A 121 -12.07 4.70 10.17
CA LEU A 121 -11.37 5.56 9.24
C LEU A 121 -12.15 5.73 7.93
N ILE A 122 -12.53 4.61 7.30
CA ILE A 122 -13.11 4.61 5.95
C ILE A 122 -14.52 5.21 5.96
N ASP A 123 -15.36 4.86 6.94
CA ASP A 123 -16.74 5.34 7.01
C ASP A 123 -16.82 6.86 7.20
N GLY A 124 -15.82 7.47 7.85
CA GLY A 124 -15.69 8.93 8.01
C GLY A 124 -15.24 9.68 6.75
N LEU A 125 -14.74 8.98 5.72
CA LEU A 125 -14.22 9.63 4.52
C LEU A 125 -15.33 10.06 3.55
N GLY A 126 -15.20 11.28 3.03
CA GLY A 126 -15.97 11.84 1.93
C GLY A 126 -15.08 12.37 0.79
N ALA A 127 -15.69 12.97 -0.20
CA ALA A 127 -14.98 13.47 -1.40
C ALA A 127 -13.94 14.56 -1.06
N THR A 128 -14.25 15.42 -0.07
CA THR A 128 -13.40 16.54 0.35
C THR A 128 -12.55 16.24 1.60
N SER A 129 -12.67 15.03 2.17
CA SER A 129 -11.87 14.64 3.34
C SER A 129 -10.39 14.57 3.01
N GLU A 130 -9.55 14.90 3.99
CA GLU A 130 -8.11 14.65 3.88
C GLU A 130 -7.81 13.17 3.71
N ASN A 131 -6.71 12.89 3.05
CA ASN A 131 -6.25 11.52 2.94
C ASN A 131 -5.78 11.03 4.32
N PRO A 132 -6.03 9.75 4.66
CA PRO A 132 -5.35 9.12 5.77
C PRO A 132 -3.83 9.23 5.66
N LYS A 133 -3.14 9.20 6.79
CA LYS A 133 -1.71 9.52 6.93
C LYS A 133 -0.79 8.87 5.88
N GLU A 134 -1.01 7.61 5.54
CA GLU A 134 -0.18 6.89 4.56
C GLU A 134 -0.67 6.99 3.12
N ILE A 135 -1.75 7.67 2.84
CA ILE A 135 -2.34 7.73 1.51
C ILE A 135 -1.92 9.02 0.80
N ILE A 136 -1.03 8.90 -0.18
CA ILE A 136 -0.64 10.01 -1.05
C ILE A 136 -1.76 10.29 -2.06
N TRP A 137 -2.25 9.25 -2.73
CA TRP A 137 -3.30 9.36 -3.72
C TRP A 137 -4.33 8.24 -3.55
N ARG A 138 -5.60 8.60 -3.59
CA ARG A 138 -6.73 7.67 -3.56
C ARG A 138 -7.73 7.93 -4.67
N GLY A 139 -8.52 6.91 -5.00
CA GLY A 139 -9.76 7.09 -5.76
C GLY A 139 -10.91 7.57 -4.86
N ASN A 140 -12.09 7.68 -5.43
CA ASN A 140 -13.31 7.99 -4.69
C ASN A 140 -13.60 6.89 -3.66
N VAL A 141 -14.07 7.32 -2.49
CA VAL A 141 -14.58 6.40 -1.47
C VAL A 141 -16.06 6.17 -1.77
N GLU A 142 -16.39 4.99 -2.21
CA GLU A 142 -17.74 4.62 -2.65
C GLU A 142 -18.23 3.35 -1.95
N GLU A 143 -19.52 3.26 -1.71
CA GLU A 143 -20.16 2.06 -1.20
C GLU A 143 -20.27 1.00 -2.30
N SER A 144 -19.67 -0.15 -2.06
CA SER A 144 -19.64 -1.28 -2.98
C SER A 144 -19.60 -2.61 -2.22
N ASN A 145 -19.88 -3.69 -2.90
CA ASN A 145 -19.60 -5.06 -2.50
C ASN A 145 -18.98 -5.86 -3.65
N SER A 146 -18.49 -5.17 -4.67
CA SER A 146 -17.96 -5.81 -5.89
C SER A 146 -16.71 -6.63 -5.61
N LEU A 147 -15.81 -6.14 -4.74
CA LEU A 147 -14.60 -6.87 -4.35
C LEU A 147 -14.95 -8.16 -3.59
N GLU A 148 -15.90 -8.08 -2.66
CA GLU A 148 -16.38 -9.24 -1.90
C GLU A 148 -17.10 -10.23 -2.79
N THR A 149 -17.94 -9.76 -3.73
CA THR A 149 -18.60 -10.60 -4.73
C THR A 149 -17.58 -11.37 -5.57
N ASP A 150 -16.48 -10.75 -5.92
CA ASP A 150 -15.40 -11.38 -6.68
C ASP A 150 -14.53 -12.32 -5.83
N CYS A 151 -14.29 -12.01 -4.56
CA CYS A 151 -13.21 -12.62 -3.78
C CYS A 151 -13.67 -13.48 -2.61
N TYR A 152 -14.87 -13.27 -2.05
CA TYR A 152 -15.36 -14.14 -0.97
C TYR A 152 -15.51 -15.58 -1.42
N PRO A 153 -15.35 -16.55 -0.51
CA PRO A 153 -15.62 -17.95 -0.77
C PRO A 153 -17.07 -18.20 -1.22
N PRO A 154 -17.35 -19.28 -1.97
CA PRO A 154 -18.70 -19.64 -2.41
C PRO A 154 -19.73 -19.79 -1.29
N SER A 155 -19.33 -20.30 -0.13
CA SER A 155 -20.23 -20.41 1.05
C SER A 155 -20.74 -19.07 1.55
N LEU A 156 -20.04 -17.98 1.22
CA LEU A 156 -20.42 -16.60 1.52
C LEU A 156 -20.94 -15.86 0.29
N TYR A 157 -21.41 -16.60 -0.73
CA TYR A 157 -21.96 -16.09 -1.98
C TYR A 157 -20.97 -15.31 -2.87
N GLY A 158 -19.68 -15.46 -2.65
CA GLY A 158 -18.63 -14.90 -3.50
C GLY A 158 -18.22 -15.84 -4.63
N SER A 159 -17.35 -15.33 -5.50
CA SER A 159 -16.86 -16.07 -6.68
C SER A 159 -15.43 -16.59 -6.53
N GLY A 160 -14.75 -16.35 -5.39
CA GLY A 160 -13.42 -16.89 -5.07
C GLY A 160 -12.35 -16.69 -6.14
N LYS A 161 -12.41 -15.59 -6.92
CA LYS A 161 -11.58 -15.39 -8.12
C LYS A 161 -10.08 -15.24 -7.84
N ILE A 162 -9.72 -14.73 -6.66
CA ILE A 162 -8.32 -14.46 -6.32
C ILE A 162 -7.86 -15.42 -5.25
N ASN A 163 -6.88 -16.25 -5.62
CA ASN A 163 -6.33 -17.28 -4.75
C ASN A 163 -4.84 -17.02 -4.53
N PRO A 164 -4.42 -16.62 -3.32
CA PRO A 164 -3.01 -16.51 -2.96
C PRO A 164 -2.25 -17.81 -3.21
N THR A 165 -1.02 -17.71 -3.68
CA THR A 165 -0.17 -18.90 -3.90
C THR A 165 0.47 -19.37 -2.60
N GLN A 166 0.88 -20.64 -2.53
CA GLN A 166 1.67 -21.17 -1.41
C GLN A 166 2.96 -20.37 -1.23
N ASN A 167 3.65 -20.01 -2.31
CA ASN A 167 4.88 -19.22 -2.26
C ASN A 167 4.67 -17.88 -1.54
N LEU A 168 3.51 -17.22 -1.78
CA LEU A 168 3.18 -15.99 -1.06
C LEU A 168 2.95 -16.25 0.44
N VAL A 169 2.27 -17.34 0.79
CA VAL A 169 2.05 -17.74 2.19
C VAL A 169 3.38 -18.04 2.88
N ASP A 170 4.28 -18.74 2.21
CA ASP A 170 5.61 -19.08 2.75
C ASP A 170 6.52 -17.86 2.90
N ALA A 171 6.33 -16.84 2.08
CA ALA A 171 7.11 -15.59 2.15
C ALA A 171 6.81 -14.75 3.42
N PHE A 172 5.67 -14.96 4.09
CA PHE A 172 5.44 -14.34 5.37
C PHE A 172 6.34 -15.00 6.43
N PRO A 173 7.15 -14.26 7.19
CA PRO A 173 8.01 -14.84 8.22
C PRO A 173 7.23 -15.31 9.44
N MET A 174 7.94 -15.85 10.42
CA MET A 174 7.42 -16.08 11.75
C MET A 174 7.32 -14.75 12.53
N ALA A 175 6.56 -14.72 13.61
CA ALA A 175 6.39 -13.52 14.44
C ALA A 175 7.70 -13.02 15.05
N ASN A 176 8.68 -13.93 15.27
CA ASN A 176 10.04 -13.56 15.69
C ASN A 176 10.90 -12.94 14.59
N GLY A 177 10.36 -12.78 13.36
CA GLY A 177 11.01 -12.12 12.24
C GLY A 177 11.76 -13.03 11.27
N TYR A 178 12.07 -14.27 11.62
CA TYR A 178 12.81 -15.20 10.76
C TYR A 178 11.93 -15.81 9.66
N PRO A 179 12.45 -15.99 8.44
CA PRO A 179 11.78 -16.79 7.40
C PRO A 179 11.49 -18.21 7.88
N ILE A 180 10.41 -18.84 7.43
CA ILE A 180 10.02 -20.19 7.85
C ILE A 180 11.05 -21.28 7.52
N THR A 181 12.00 -20.99 6.65
CA THR A 181 13.09 -21.89 6.26
C THR A 181 14.36 -21.73 7.11
N ASP A 182 14.39 -20.70 7.96
CA ASP A 182 15.53 -20.45 8.85
C ASP A 182 15.51 -21.38 10.05
N ALA A 183 16.69 -21.74 10.56
CA ALA A 183 16.83 -22.61 11.73
C ALA A 183 16.27 -21.96 13.03
N ASN A 184 16.29 -20.63 13.10
CA ASN A 184 15.79 -19.86 14.24
C ASN A 184 14.30 -19.51 14.13
N ALA A 185 13.62 -19.97 13.07
CA ALA A 185 12.22 -19.62 12.80
C ALA A 185 11.24 -20.24 13.79
N GLU A 186 11.59 -21.37 14.41
CA GLU A 186 10.66 -22.17 15.26
C GLU A 186 9.37 -22.56 14.51
N TYR A 187 9.48 -22.80 13.20
CA TYR A 187 8.34 -23.13 12.36
C TYR A 187 7.85 -24.55 12.61
N ASP A 188 6.55 -24.70 12.92
CA ASP A 188 5.89 -26.01 13.06
C ASP A 188 5.03 -26.33 11.82
N ALA A 189 5.48 -27.29 11.01
CA ALA A 189 4.76 -27.73 9.82
C ALA A 189 3.39 -28.39 10.11
N LYS A 190 3.13 -28.82 11.36
CA LYS A 190 1.82 -29.34 11.78
C LYS A 190 0.83 -28.23 12.10
N ASN A 191 1.34 -27.04 12.42
CA ASN A 191 0.58 -25.84 12.75
C ASN A 191 1.10 -24.65 11.90
N PRO A 192 1.02 -24.70 10.56
CA PRO A 192 1.78 -23.84 9.65
C PRO A 192 1.38 -22.37 9.72
N TYR A 193 0.28 -22.03 10.35
CA TYR A 193 -0.24 -20.65 10.46
C TYR A 193 -0.11 -20.04 11.85
N GLN A 194 0.39 -20.81 12.83
CA GLN A 194 0.63 -20.30 14.18
C GLN A 194 1.94 -19.51 14.26
N ASN A 195 1.94 -18.47 15.11
CA ASN A 195 3.10 -17.62 15.37
C ASN A 195 3.72 -17.01 14.09
N ARG A 196 2.90 -16.75 13.07
CA ARG A 196 3.32 -16.13 11.82
C ARG A 196 3.18 -14.61 11.89
N ASP A 197 3.84 -13.95 10.97
CA ASP A 197 3.64 -12.53 10.71
C ASP A 197 2.14 -12.18 10.75
N PRO A 198 1.71 -11.19 11.56
CA PRO A 198 0.30 -10.80 11.66
C PRO A 198 -0.34 -10.40 10.31
N ARG A 199 0.47 -9.98 9.34
CA ARG A 199 0.00 -9.66 7.98
C ARG A 199 -0.51 -10.88 7.23
N LEU A 200 -0.02 -12.09 7.53
CA LEU A 200 -0.57 -13.33 6.93
C LEU A 200 -2.06 -13.43 7.21
N ALA A 201 -2.46 -13.39 8.48
CA ALA A 201 -3.86 -13.47 8.88
C ALA A 201 -4.70 -12.27 8.40
N ALA A 202 -4.08 -11.08 8.23
CA ALA A 202 -4.78 -9.90 7.74
C ALA A 202 -5.01 -9.90 6.22
N TYR A 203 -4.18 -10.64 5.45
CA TYR A 203 -4.20 -10.57 3.99
C TYR A 203 -4.70 -11.82 3.31
N ILE A 204 -4.64 -12.97 3.98
CA ILE A 204 -4.96 -14.28 3.41
C ILE A 204 -5.94 -15.00 4.34
N LEU A 205 -6.95 -15.63 3.74
CA LEU A 205 -7.86 -16.54 4.42
C LEU A 205 -7.33 -17.96 4.27
N VAL A 206 -7.11 -18.61 5.40
CA VAL A 206 -6.74 -20.03 5.47
C VAL A 206 -7.96 -20.88 5.91
N ASN A 207 -7.81 -22.19 5.84
CA ASN A 207 -8.87 -23.10 6.31
C ASN A 207 -9.19 -22.87 7.80
N GLY A 208 -10.46 -22.68 8.11
CA GLY A 208 -10.97 -22.42 9.48
C GLY A 208 -11.10 -20.94 9.82
N ASP A 209 -10.59 -20.03 8.99
CA ASP A 209 -10.74 -18.59 9.19
C ASP A 209 -12.18 -18.12 9.05
N LYS A 210 -12.46 -16.93 9.58
CA LYS A 210 -13.77 -16.29 9.50
C LYS A 210 -13.69 -14.98 8.73
N ILE A 211 -14.74 -14.69 7.95
CA ILE A 211 -14.91 -13.42 7.25
C ILE A 211 -16.40 -13.14 6.96
N GLY A 212 -16.72 -11.92 6.59
CA GLY A 212 -18.06 -11.47 6.28
C GLY A 212 -18.85 -11.05 7.53
N ALA A 213 -19.93 -10.30 7.33
CA ALA A 213 -20.73 -9.71 8.40
C ALA A 213 -21.32 -10.74 9.39
N THR A 214 -21.35 -12.02 9.03
CA THR A 214 -21.86 -13.13 9.86
C THR A 214 -20.75 -14.02 10.41
N ASP A 215 -19.47 -13.63 10.30
CA ASP A 215 -18.32 -14.44 10.70
C ASP A 215 -18.35 -15.87 10.11
N GLY A 216 -18.68 -15.97 8.82
CA GLY A 216 -18.76 -17.24 8.12
C GLY A 216 -17.42 -17.97 8.08
N VAL A 217 -17.43 -19.25 8.42
CA VAL A 217 -16.23 -20.10 8.46
C VAL A 217 -15.85 -20.56 7.07
N VAL A 218 -14.61 -20.32 6.67
CA VAL A 218 -14.01 -20.76 5.39
C VAL A 218 -13.50 -22.19 5.53
N ASN A 219 -14.02 -23.11 4.73
CA ASN A 219 -13.63 -24.52 4.75
C ASN A 219 -12.90 -24.88 3.46
N SER A 220 -11.67 -24.38 3.29
CA SER A 220 -10.89 -24.47 2.04
C SER A 220 -10.08 -25.77 1.86
N ALA A 221 -10.08 -26.67 2.85
CA ALA A 221 -9.37 -27.94 2.78
C ALA A 221 -9.81 -28.81 1.59
N ALA A 222 -8.92 -29.64 1.08
CA ALA A 222 -9.19 -30.51 -0.08
C ALA A 222 -10.30 -31.54 0.18
N ASP A 223 -10.44 -32.03 1.41
CA ASP A 223 -11.48 -32.96 1.86
C ASP A 223 -12.77 -32.27 2.31
N SER A 224 -12.83 -30.95 2.27
CA SER A 224 -14.00 -30.16 2.63
C SER A 224 -15.28 -30.67 1.93
N LYS A 225 -16.39 -30.62 2.65
CA LYS A 225 -17.75 -30.93 2.10
C LYS A 225 -18.45 -29.69 1.55
N THR A 226 -17.87 -28.50 1.76
CA THR A 226 -18.41 -27.24 1.25
C THR A 226 -17.83 -26.88 -0.10
N LEU A 227 -18.46 -25.95 -0.81
CA LEU A 227 -17.97 -25.42 -2.09
C LEU A 227 -16.70 -24.57 -1.94
N ASP A 228 -16.30 -24.20 -0.73
CA ASP A 228 -15.05 -23.48 -0.48
C ASP A 228 -13.82 -24.35 -0.66
N GLY A 229 -13.97 -25.68 -0.60
CA GLY A 229 -12.86 -26.61 -0.67
C GLY A 229 -12.10 -26.55 -1.99
N LEU A 230 -10.86 -27.02 -1.96
CA LEU A 230 -9.95 -27.02 -3.11
C LEU A 230 -10.61 -27.69 -4.34
N ASN A 231 -10.74 -26.94 -5.43
CA ASN A 231 -11.29 -27.42 -6.72
C ASN A 231 -12.71 -28.02 -6.66
N LYS A 232 -13.57 -27.63 -5.70
CA LYS A 232 -14.94 -28.20 -5.57
C LYS A 232 -15.89 -27.68 -6.63
N GLU A 233 -15.88 -26.37 -6.91
CA GLU A 233 -16.74 -25.75 -7.92
C GLU A 233 -15.89 -25.05 -8.98
N ASN A 234 -16.15 -25.36 -10.25
CA ASN A 234 -15.41 -24.76 -11.34
C ASN A 234 -15.61 -23.24 -11.40
N GLY A 235 -14.50 -22.51 -11.42
CA GLY A 235 -14.50 -21.04 -11.52
C GLY A 235 -14.78 -20.27 -10.23
N LYS A 236 -15.10 -20.94 -9.11
CA LYS A 236 -15.40 -20.28 -7.83
C LYS A 236 -14.63 -20.79 -6.63
N SER A 237 -14.38 -22.10 -6.54
CA SER A 237 -13.60 -22.66 -5.45
C SER A 237 -12.12 -22.36 -5.61
N THR A 238 -11.42 -22.22 -4.48
CA THR A 238 -9.98 -22.00 -4.49
C THR A 238 -9.22 -23.06 -5.28
N LYS A 239 -8.16 -22.62 -5.95
CA LYS A 239 -7.20 -23.46 -6.68
C LYS A 239 -5.93 -23.75 -5.87
N THR A 240 -5.76 -23.07 -4.73
CA THR A 240 -4.54 -23.11 -3.90
C THR A 240 -4.80 -23.52 -2.45
N GLY A 241 -6.06 -23.61 -2.01
CA GLY A 241 -6.45 -23.79 -0.61
C GLY A 241 -6.59 -22.48 0.16
N TYR A 242 -6.32 -21.33 -0.49
CA TYR A 242 -6.37 -20.00 0.10
C TYR A 242 -7.38 -19.10 -0.61
N TYR A 243 -7.89 -18.09 0.11
CA TYR A 243 -8.67 -17.00 -0.45
C TYR A 243 -8.07 -15.66 -0.07
N LEU A 244 -8.35 -14.62 -0.85
CA LEU A 244 -7.93 -13.26 -0.55
C LEU A 244 -8.73 -12.72 0.65
N ARG A 245 -8.03 -12.04 1.59
CA ARG A 245 -8.64 -11.19 2.63
C ARG A 245 -8.27 -9.72 2.43
N LYS A 246 -7.05 -9.46 1.95
CA LYS A 246 -6.58 -8.09 1.72
C LYS A 246 -7.52 -7.33 0.79
N LEU A 247 -7.75 -6.05 1.09
CA LEU A 247 -8.65 -5.12 0.40
C LEU A 247 -10.15 -5.34 0.64
N LEU A 248 -10.56 -6.45 1.24
CA LEU A 248 -11.96 -6.75 1.51
C LEU A 248 -12.43 -6.09 2.81
N ARG A 249 -13.72 -5.73 2.81
CA ARG A 249 -14.41 -5.25 4.01
C ARG A 249 -15.05 -6.46 4.71
N PRO A 250 -14.63 -6.75 5.96
CA PRO A 250 -15.16 -7.92 6.69
C PRO A 250 -16.63 -7.76 7.11
N ASP A 251 -17.19 -6.55 7.03
CA ASP A 251 -18.57 -6.23 7.39
C ASP A 251 -19.55 -6.20 6.18
N VAL A 252 -19.10 -6.65 5.00
CA VAL A 252 -19.99 -6.88 3.84
C VAL A 252 -20.73 -8.21 3.99
N ASN A 253 -22.03 -8.17 3.70
CA ASN A 253 -22.88 -9.35 3.60
C ASN A 253 -23.35 -9.53 2.15
N LEU A 254 -23.09 -10.71 1.57
CA LEU A 254 -23.53 -11.05 0.21
C LEU A 254 -24.75 -11.98 0.18
N ASN A 255 -25.33 -12.35 1.33
CA ASN A 255 -26.54 -13.15 1.34
C ASN A 255 -27.66 -12.45 0.54
N PRO A 256 -28.25 -13.08 -0.48
CA PRO A 256 -29.26 -12.45 -1.35
C PRO A 256 -30.44 -11.84 -0.61
N SER A 257 -30.79 -12.38 0.57
CA SER A 257 -31.91 -11.88 1.38
C SER A 257 -31.56 -10.66 2.25
N SER A 258 -30.25 -10.34 2.42
CA SER A 258 -29.77 -9.28 3.31
C SER A 258 -28.45 -8.66 2.84
N THR A 259 -28.30 -8.52 1.53
CA THR A 259 -27.07 -7.96 0.92
C THR A 259 -26.80 -6.54 1.41
N THR A 260 -25.53 -6.28 1.77
CA THR A 260 -25.04 -4.94 2.14
C THR A 260 -23.93 -4.48 1.23
N LYS A 261 -23.66 -3.17 1.24
CA LYS A 261 -22.51 -2.52 0.64
C LYS A 261 -21.77 -1.76 1.73
N GLN A 262 -20.48 -1.59 1.57
CA GLN A 262 -19.64 -0.81 2.48
C GLN A 262 -18.72 0.11 1.69
N LYS A 263 -18.30 1.22 2.31
CA LYS A 263 -17.32 2.11 1.72
C LYS A 263 -15.96 1.40 1.57
N HIS A 264 -15.31 1.60 0.44
CA HIS A 264 -13.95 1.13 0.17
C HIS A 264 -13.02 2.33 -0.03
N LEU A 265 -11.78 2.20 0.44
CA LEU A 265 -10.74 3.20 0.25
C LEU A 265 -9.72 2.70 -0.80
N PRO A 266 -9.90 3.06 -2.07
CA PRO A 266 -9.01 2.62 -3.14
C PRO A 266 -7.72 3.45 -3.13
N ALA A 267 -6.74 3.05 -2.33
CA ALA A 267 -5.41 3.66 -2.32
C ALA A 267 -4.69 3.37 -3.66
N ARG A 268 -4.20 4.41 -4.31
CA ARG A 268 -3.43 4.33 -5.56
C ARG A 268 -1.94 4.43 -5.31
N ILE A 269 -1.51 5.38 -4.46
CA ILE A 269 -0.13 5.54 -4.04
C ILE A 269 -0.12 5.73 -2.51
N ARG A 270 0.78 5.04 -1.83
CA ARG A 270 0.97 5.11 -0.39
C ARG A 270 2.41 5.46 -0.05
N THR A 271 2.62 6.17 1.07
CA THR A 271 3.98 6.46 1.55
C THR A 271 4.79 5.19 1.83
N THR A 272 4.14 4.08 2.23
CA THR A 272 4.82 2.78 2.40
C THR A 272 5.48 2.30 1.10
N GLU A 273 4.86 2.50 -0.06
CA GLU A 273 5.46 2.17 -1.36
C GLU A 273 6.71 3.00 -1.60
N ILE A 274 6.61 4.32 -1.45
CA ILE A 274 7.75 5.22 -1.66
C ILE A 274 8.87 4.98 -0.63
N LEU A 275 8.53 4.59 0.60
CA LEU A 275 9.51 4.14 1.60
C LEU A 275 10.27 2.89 1.15
N LEU A 276 9.57 1.92 0.55
CA LEU A 276 10.19 0.71 -0.01
C LEU A 276 11.04 1.03 -1.23
N ASP A 277 10.57 1.92 -2.13
CA ASP A 277 11.36 2.42 -3.27
C ASP A 277 12.65 3.11 -2.79
N TYR A 278 12.55 3.93 -1.73
CA TYR A 278 13.72 4.54 -1.10
C TYR A 278 14.67 3.48 -0.53
N ALA A 279 14.14 2.49 0.21
CA ALA A 279 14.97 1.47 0.84
C ALA A 279 15.72 0.63 -0.18
N GLU A 280 15.06 0.23 -1.27
CA GLU A 280 15.70 -0.47 -2.40
C GLU A 280 16.81 0.41 -3.00
N ALA A 281 16.47 1.65 -3.38
CA ALA A 281 17.40 2.55 -4.03
C ALA A 281 18.62 2.90 -3.14
N ALA A 282 18.40 3.17 -1.86
CA ALA A 282 19.48 3.51 -0.93
C ALA A 282 20.39 2.30 -0.66
N ASN A 283 19.82 1.11 -0.52
CA ASN A 283 20.59 -0.13 -0.35
C ASN A 283 21.49 -0.41 -1.56
N GLU A 284 20.93 -0.32 -2.76
CA GLU A 284 21.70 -0.54 -4.00
C GLU A 284 22.76 0.53 -4.25
N ALA A 285 22.50 1.77 -3.83
CA ALA A 285 23.43 2.89 -4.00
C ALA A 285 24.63 2.83 -3.04
N GLN A 286 24.39 2.63 -1.74
CA GLN A 286 25.42 2.80 -0.70
C GLN A 286 25.33 1.76 0.44
N GLY A 287 24.48 0.74 0.30
CA GLY A 287 24.26 -0.31 1.31
C GLY A 287 23.22 0.05 2.37
N PRO A 288 22.87 -0.94 3.24
CA PRO A 288 21.64 -0.88 4.04
C PRO A 288 21.64 0.20 5.12
N LYS A 289 22.82 0.62 5.62
CA LYS A 289 22.94 1.56 6.76
C LYS A 289 23.31 3.00 6.37
N ALA A 290 23.49 3.27 5.08
CA ALA A 290 23.81 4.61 4.61
C ALA A 290 22.55 5.47 4.47
N ASN A 291 22.67 6.76 4.84
CA ASN A 291 21.66 7.77 4.55
C ASN A 291 21.92 8.35 3.15
N VAL A 292 21.00 8.15 2.23
CA VAL A 292 21.16 8.50 0.82
C VAL A 292 20.14 9.55 0.40
N GLY A 293 20.43 10.32 -0.62
CA GLY A 293 19.47 11.24 -1.25
C GLY A 293 19.00 12.41 -0.37
N GLY A 294 19.70 12.69 0.73
CA GLY A 294 19.35 13.75 1.69
C GLY A 294 18.39 13.34 2.79
N ALA A 295 18.01 12.05 2.88
CA ALA A 295 17.25 11.53 4.00
C ALA A 295 18.10 11.46 5.28
N ASN A 296 17.44 11.55 6.44
CA ASN A 296 18.06 11.34 7.75
C ASN A 296 17.86 9.93 8.32
N TYR A 297 17.52 8.97 7.46
CA TYR A 297 17.29 7.57 7.74
C TYR A 297 17.86 6.71 6.61
N SER A 298 18.15 5.46 6.94
CA SER A 298 18.72 4.47 6.01
C SER A 298 17.67 3.50 5.48
N ALA A 299 18.04 2.64 4.52
CA ALA A 299 17.22 1.52 4.07
C ALA A 299 16.85 0.59 5.24
N TYR A 300 17.82 0.29 6.09
CA TYR A 300 17.63 -0.50 7.31
C TYR A 300 16.54 0.10 8.22
N ASP A 301 16.58 1.42 8.47
CA ASP A 301 15.61 2.10 9.34
C ASP A 301 14.19 2.01 8.77
N VAL A 302 14.04 2.13 7.46
CA VAL A 302 12.75 1.96 6.76
C VAL A 302 12.20 0.56 6.95
N ILE A 303 13.01 -0.46 6.65
CA ILE A 303 12.57 -1.86 6.77
C ILE A 303 12.24 -2.19 8.24
N LYS A 304 13.07 -1.73 9.18
CA LYS A 304 12.84 -1.88 10.63
C LYS A 304 11.50 -1.26 11.06
N ALA A 305 11.20 -0.04 10.61
CA ALA A 305 9.94 0.64 10.92
C ALA A 305 8.72 -0.11 10.39
N ILE A 306 8.78 -0.59 9.13
CA ILE A 306 7.69 -1.34 8.49
C ILE A 306 7.48 -2.71 9.16
N ARG A 307 8.55 -3.43 9.48
CA ARG A 307 8.50 -4.72 10.18
C ARG A 307 7.97 -4.56 11.61
N LYS A 308 8.48 -3.60 12.36
CA LYS A 308 8.01 -3.26 13.71
C LYS A 308 6.51 -2.91 13.72
N ARG A 309 6.04 -2.09 12.77
CA ARG A 309 4.63 -1.76 12.61
C ARG A 309 3.74 -3.00 12.42
N ALA A 310 4.24 -4.00 11.70
CA ALA A 310 3.54 -5.25 11.48
C ALA A 310 3.54 -6.18 12.71
N GLY A 311 4.29 -5.84 13.75
CA GLY A 311 4.40 -6.65 14.97
C GLY A 311 5.48 -7.74 14.87
N LEU A 312 6.46 -7.57 13.96
CA LEU A 312 7.60 -8.49 13.87
C LEU A 312 8.70 -8.12 14.88
N GLY A 313 9.38 -9.12 15.39
CA GLY A 313 10.43 -9.00 16.39
C GLY A 313 9.87 -8.99 17.82
N GLU A 314 10.54 -9.66 18.74
CA GLU A 314 10.22 -9.64 20.16
C GLU A 314 10.71 -8.33 20.77
N SER A 315 9.89 -7.72 21.62
CA SER A 315 10.27 -6.50 22.38
C SER A 315 10.76 -5.31 21.53
N GLY A 316 10.49 -5.32 20.21
CA GLY A 316 10.91 -4.26 19.28
C GLY A 316 12.32 -4.46 18.72
N GLU A 317 12.97 -5.58 18.99
CA GLU A 317 14.19 -6.04 18.33
C GLU A 317 13.84 -7.01 17.21
N ASP A 318 14.59 -6.94 16.11
CA ASP A 318 14.42 -7.83 14.94
C ASP A 318 15.78 -8.46 14.62
N PRO A 319 16.12 -9.57 15.29
CA PRO A 319 17.45 -10.17 15.15
C PRO A 319 17.73 -10.62 13.72
N TYR A 320 16.74 -11.12 13.00
CA TYR A 320 16.92 -11.46 11.58
C TYR A 320 17.30 -10.26 10.73
N LEU A 321 16.66 -9.11 10.96
CA LEU A 321 17.01 -7.89 10.22
C LEU A 321 18.42 -7.39 10.57
N GLU A 322 18.84 -7.52 11.83
CA GLU A 322 20.21 -7.17 12.24
C GLU A 322 21.26 -8.09 11.58
N GLU A 323 20.94 -9.39 11.44
CA GLU A 323 21.83 -10.35 10.76
C GLU A 323 21.95 -10.08 9.25
N CYS A 324 20.91 -9.49 8.64
CA CYS A 324 20.89 -9.15 7.21
C CYS A 324 21.55 -7.80 6.88
N ALA A 325 21.80 -6.95 7.85
CA ALA A 325 22.27 -5.57 7.67
C ALA A 325 23.75 -5.42 8.01
#